data_f976aa2af4b70aeee3bd104842d91fc6
#
_entry.id   f976aa2af4b70aeee3bd104842d91fc6
#
_cell.length_a   1.000
_cell.length_b   1.000
_cell.length_c   1.000
_cell.angle_alpha   90.00
_cell.angle_beta   90.00
_cell.angle_gamma   90.00
#
_symmetry.space_group_name_H-M   'P 1'
#
loop_
_entity.id
_entity.type
_entity.pdbx_description
1 polymer ?
#
loop_
_entity_poly.entity_id
_entity_poly.type
_entity_poly.pdbx_seq_one_letter_code
_entity_poly.pdbx_strand_id
1 'polypeptide(L)'
;TELSEGMKVKFYLTLALSHHAKLLILDEPTSGLDPVSRDEMNEIFRKLADKGVAILFSTHITSDLEKCADTITYIKNGEILQSSKKEDFISHYTKEIGGAPSLEDIMVHIEREEVIL
;
A
#
# COMPACT_ATOMS: atom_id res chain seq x y z
N THR A 1 2.43 -18.99 24.00
CA THR A 1 1.71 -17.72 23.84
C THR A 1 1.65 -17.35 22.36
N GLU A 2 0.46 -17.04 21.90
CA GLU A 2 0.29 -16.60 20.52
C GLU A 2 0.82 -15.19 20.33
N LEU A 3 1.55 -14.99 19.24
CA LEU A 3 1.99 -13.65 18.85
C LEU A 3 0.82 -12.89 18.26
N SER A 4 0.72 -11.59 18.53
CA SER A 4 -0.23 -10.72 17.85
C SER A 4 0.11 -10.66 16.35
N GLU A 5 -0.85 -10.26 15.51
CA GLU A 5 -0.60 -10.13 14.07
C GLU A 5 0.55 -9.15 13.78
N GLY A 6 0.60 -8.02 14.51
CA GLY A 6 1.68 -7.06 14.37
C GLY A 6 3.04 -7.63 14.75
N MET A 7 3.10 -8.42 15.81
CA MET A 7 4.33 -9.07 16.24
C MET A 7 4.79 -10.10 15.21
N LYS A 8 3.87 -10.85 14.60
CA LYS A 8 4.19 -11.82 13.56
C LYS A 8 4.81 -11.12 12.35
N VAL A 9 4.23 -10.00 11.91
CA VAL A 9 4.76 -9.25 10.77
C VAL A 9 6.16 -8.72 11.09
N LYS A 10 6.36 -8.14 12.27
CA LYS A 10 7.68 -7.65 12.70
C LYS A 10 8.70 -8.79 12.76
N PHE A 11 8.31 -9.96 13.22
CA PHE A 11 9.17 -11.13 13.27
C PHE A 11 9.60 -11.57 11.87
N TYR A 12 8.67 -11.68 10.93
CA TYR A 12 8.98 -12.06 9.56
C TYR A 12 9.88 -11.03 8.87
N LEU A 13 9.65 -9.74 9.12
CA LEU A 13 10.52 -8.69 8.59
C LEU A 13 11.93 -8.80 9.14
N THR A 14 12.05 -9.07 10.43
CA THR A 14 13.36 -9.26 11.08
C THR A 14 14.10 -10.45 10.46
N LEU A 15 13.41 -11.56 10.22
CA LEU A 15 14.00 -12.72 9.55
C LEU A 15 14.48 -12.39 8.15
N ALA A 16 13.63 -11.70 7.37
CA ALA A 16 13.98 -11.30 6.01
C ALA A 16 15.23 -10.42 5.99
N LEU A 17 15.31 -9.46 6.91
CA LEU A 17 16.47 -8.58 7.02
C LEU A 17 17.73 -9.29 7.46
N SER A 18 17.61 -10.28 8.36
CA SER A 18 18.77 -11.06 8.79
C SER A 18 19.39 -11.88 7.65
N HIS A 19 18.61 -12.15 6.61
CA HIS A 19 19.07 -12.81 5.39
C HIS A 19 19.44 -11.82 4.28
N HIS A 20 19.56 -10.54 4.59
CA HIS A 20 19.95 -9.48 3.65
C HIS A 20 18.98 -9.38 2.45
N ALA A 21 17.68 -9.51 2.68
CA ALA A 21 16.68 -9.39 1.64
C ALA A 21 16.76 -8.02 0.96
N LYS A 22 16.78 -8.00 -0.36
CA LYS A 22 16.76 -6.76 -1.17
C LYS A 22 15.36 -6.44 -1.67
N LEU A 23 14.47 -7.40 -1.63
CA LEU A 23 13.08 -7.27 -2.08
C LEU A 23 12.18 -7.99 -1.09
N LEU A 24 11.16 -7.30 -0.62
CA LEU A 24 10.10 -7.87 0.19
C LEU A 24 8.80 -7.84 -0.61
N ILE A 25 8.10 -8.98 -0.62
CA ILE A 25 6.79 -9.09 -1.27
C ILE A 25 5.79 -9.46 -0.19
N LEU A 26 4.82 -8.59 0.06
CA LEU A 26 3.88 -8.72 1.15
C LEU A 26 2.44 -8.59 0.66
N ASP A 27 1.56 -9.44 1.16
CA ASP A 27 0.13 -9.40 0.83
C ASP A 27 -0.64 -8.91 2.04
N GLU A 28 -1.33 -7.77 1.89
CA GLU A 28 -2.14 -7.16 2.95
C GLU A 28 -1.40 -7.08 4.30
N PRO A 29 -0.17 -6.52 4.36
CA PRO A 29 0.67 -6.66 5.54
C PRO A 29 0.15 -5.98 6.80
N THR A 30 -0.75 -4.99 6.67
CA THR A 30 -1.30 -4.27 7.82
C THR A 30 -2.74 -4.66 8.14
N SER A 31 -3.32 -5.60 7.39
CA SER A 31 -4.68 -6.06 7.61
C SER A 31 -4.83 -6.67 9.00
N GLY A 32 -5.86 -6.27 9.72
CA GLY A 32 -6.12 -6.76 11.07
C GLY A 32 -5.35 -6.04 12.17
N LEU A 33 -4.47 -5.11 11.82
CA LEU A 33 -3.75 -4.32 12.83
C LEU A 33 -4.58 -3.13 13.29
N ASP A 34 -4.41 -2.76 14.56
CA ASP A 34 -4.97 -1.53 15.10
C ASP A 34 -4.26 -0.31 14.48
N PRO A 35 -4.84 0.90 14.59
CA PRO A 35 -4.25 2.08 13.94
C PRO A 35 -2.81 2.40 14.35
N VAL A 36 -2.45 2.19 15.62
CA VAL A 36 -1.09 2.46 16.10
C VAL A 36 -0.09 1.48 15.49
N SER A 37 -0.42 0.19 15.51
CA SER A 37 0.43 -0.85 14.91
C SER A 37 0.59 -0.67 13.40
N ARG A 38 -0.48 -0.24 12.72
CA ARG A 38 -0.42 0.05 11.28
C ARG A 38 0.53 1.21 11.00
N ASP A 39 0.45 2.26 11.79
CA ASP A 39 1.33 3.41 11.64
C ASP A 39 2.80 3.02 11.84
N GLU A 40 3.07 2.23 12.88
CA GLU A 40 4.41 1.70 13.14
C GLU A 40 4.94 0.87 11.97
N MET A 41 4.10 0.02 11.38
CA MET A 41 4.50 -0.81 10.24
C MET A 41 4.80 0.05 9.01
N ASN A 42 3.99 1.07 8.75
CA ASN A 42 4.23 1.99 7.64
C ASN A 42 5.55 2.75 7.82
N GLU A 43 5.89 3.13 9.04
CA GLU A 43 7.18 3.74 9.33
C GLU A 43 8.34 2.77 9.08
N ILE A 44 8.18 1.50 9.45
CA ILE A 44 9.18 0.47 9.19
C ILE A 44 9.40 0.29 7.70
N PHE A 45 8.32 0.20 6.92
CA PHE A 45 8.42 0.09 5.46
C PHE A 45 9.16 1.28 4.86
N ARG A 46 8.85 2.49 5.31
CA ARG A 46 9.51 3.69 4.82
C ARG A 46 11.01 3.68 5.13
N LYS A 47 11.36 3.32 6.36
CA LYS A 47 12.77 3.23 6.77
C LYS A 47 13.54 2.18 5.97
N LEU A 48 12.94 1.02 5.71
CA LEU A 48 13.55 -0.02 4.90
C LEU A 48 13.77 0.43 3.46
N ALA A 49 12.77 1.08 2.87
CA ALA A 49 12.87 1.61 1.52
C ALA A 49 13.99 2.66 1.43
N ASP A 50 14.11 3.52 2.42
CA ASP A 50 15.16 4.54 2.46
C ASP A 50 16.56 3.91 2.58
N LYS A 51 16.66 2.70 3.11
CA LYS A 51 17.92 1.94 3.17
C LYS A 51 18.19 1.12 1.91
N GLY A 52 17.35 1.19 0.91
CA GLY A 52 17.54 0.52 -0.36
C GLY A 52 16.80 -0.80 -0.53
N VAL A 53 15.94 -1.18 0.40
CA VAL A 53 15.11 -2.38 0.26
C VAL A 53 13.91 -2.05 -0.62
N ALA A 54 13.70 -2.83 -1.69
CA ALA A 54 12.51 -2.69 -2.52
C ALA A 54 11.36 -3.42 -1.84
N ILE A 55 10.19 -2.77 -1.75
CA ILE A 55 9.02 -3.34 -1.11
C ILE A 55 7.85 -3.31 -2.08
N LEU A 56 7.28 -4.48 -2.36
CA LEU A 56 6.06 -4.62 -3.13
C LEU A 56 5.00 -5.20 -2.20
N PHE A 57 3.95 -4.44 -1.93
CA PHE A 57 2.86 -4.95 -1.11
C PHE A 57 1.50 -4.66 -1.73
N SER A 58 0.58 -5.58 -1.53
CA SER A 58 -0.80 -5.40 -1.94
C SER A 58 -1.63 -4.94 -0.76
N THR A 59 -2.55 -4.01 -0.98
CA THR A 59 -3.48 -3.56 0.05
C THR A 59 -4.69 -2.88 -0.58
N HIS A 60 -5.81 -2.92 0.14
CA HIS A 60 -6.98 -2.09 -0.17
C HIS A 60 -7.11 -0.92 0.81
N ILE A 61 -6.14 -0.75 1.70
CA ILE A 61 -6.15 0.30 2.72
C ILE A 61 -5.42 1.52 2.16
N THR A 62 -6.19 2.48 1.66
CA THR A 62 -5.65 3.65 0.96
C THR A 62 -4.78 4.54 1.84
N SER A 63 -5.08 4.62 3.14
CA SER A 63 -4.27 5.41 4.06
C SER A 63 -2.83 4.91 4.18
N ASP A 64 -2.61 3.60 4.03
CA ASP A 64 -1.25 3.04 4.03
C ASP A 64 -0.49 3.50 2.80
N LEU A 65 -1.15 3.51 1.64
CA LEU A 65 -0.55 3.97 0.39
C LEU A 65 -0.19 5.45 0.46
N GLU A 66 -1.06 6.26 1.04
CA GLU A 66 -0.78 7.69 1.19
C GLU A 66 0.44 7.95 2.06
N LYS A 67 0.64 7.13 3.08
CA LYS A 67 1.76 7.29 4.03
C LYS A 67 3.10 6.80 3.50
N CYS A 68 3.13 5.67 2.79
CA CYS A 68 4.41 5.03 2.50
C CYS A 68 4.68 4.64 1.05
N ALA A 69 3.69 4.69 0.16
CA ALA A 69 3.90 4.26 -1.22
C ALA A 69 4.59 5.32 -2.07
N ASP A 70 5.53 4.89 -2.90
CA ASP A 70 6.17 5.74 -3.92
C ASP A 70 5.46 5.59 -5.26
N THR A 71 5.11 4.35 -5.62
CA THR A 71 4.45 3.99 -6.88
C THR A 71 3.17 3.22 -6.57
N ILE A 72 2.12 3.49 -7.33
CA ILE A 72 0.83 2.82 -7.17
C ILE A 72 0.47 2.12 -8.46
N THR A 73 0.04 0.86 -8.34
CA THR A 73 -0.49 0.07 -9.44
C THR A 73 -1.90 -0.37 -9.05
N TYR A 74 -2.89 0.01 -9.84
CA TYR A 74 -4.28 -0.37 -9.59
C TYR A 74 -4.66 -1.56 -10.48
N ILE A 75 -5.07 -2.66 -9.84
CA ILE A 75 -5.46 -3.88 -10.53
C ILE A 75 -6.95 -4.11 -10.30
N LYS A 76 -7.68 -4.38 -11.37
CA LYS A 76 -9.11 -4.68 -11.31
C LYS A 76 -9.46 -5.70 -12.38
N ASN A 77 -10.18 -6.74 -11.97
CA ASN A 77 -10.61 -7.84 -12.87
C ASN A 77 -9.45 -8.44 -13.66
N GLY A 78 -8.29 -8.59 -13.02
CA GLY A 78 -7.12 -9.18 -13.65
C GLY A 78 -6.37 -8.25 -14.60
N GLU A 79 -6.74 -6.97 -14.65
CA GLU A 79 -6.10 -5.99 -15.53
C GLU A 79 -5.48 -4.85 -14.74
N ILE A 80 -4.36 -4.34 -15.24
CA ILE A 80 -3.75 -3.14 -14.68
C ILE A 80 -4.42 -1.94 -15.32
N LEU A 81 -5.12 -1.13 -14.51
CA LEU A 81 -5.78 0.07 -14.99
C LEU A 81 -4.83 1.25 -15.10
N GLN A 82 -3.92 1.38 -14.13
CA GLN A 82 -2.96 2.47 -14.07
C GLN A 82 -1.79 2.03 -13.21
N SER A 83 -0.57 2.39 -13.61
CA SER A 83 0.64 2.17 -12.82
C SER A 83 1.56 3.36 -13.01
N SER A 84 1.84 4.08 -11.93
CA SER A 84 2.65 5.28 -11.98
C SER A 84 3.09 5.71 -10.58
N LYS A 85 3.95 6.72 -10.52
CA LYS A 85 4.28 7.35 -9.25
C LYS A 85 3.01 7.89 -8.61
N LYS A 86 2.98 7.92 -7.28
CA LYS A 86 1.77 8.31 -6.53
C LYS A 86 1.21 9.66 -7.00
N GLU A 87 2.07 10.66 -7.19
CA GLU A 87 1.65 11.99 -7.61
C GLU A 87 1.02 11.95 -9.01
N ASP A 88 1.61 11.20 -9.93
CA ASP A 88 1.11 11.07 -11.30
C ASP A 88 -0.19 10.26 -11.32
N PHE A 89 -0.31 9.25 -10.47
CA PHE A 89 -1.54 8.49 -10.31
C PHE A 89 -2.70 9.39 -9.87
N ILE A 90 -2.46 10.20 -8.85
CA ILE A 90 -3.46 11.15 -8.36
C ILE A 90 -3.80 12.17 -9.43
N SER A 91 -2.80 12.73 -10.13
CA SER A 91 -3.01 13.71 -11.18
C SER A 91 -3.86 13.18 -12.33
N HIS A 92 -3.65 11.92 -12.70
CA HIS A 92 -4.42 11.27 -13.76
C HIS A 92 -5.92 11.28 -13.43
N TYR A 93 -6.27 10.94 -12.19
CA TYR A 93 -7.68 10.89 -11.76
C TYR A 93 -8.25 12.24 -11.36
N THR A 94 -7.41 13.20 -11.01
CA THR A 94 -7.87 14.57 -10.72
C THR A 94 -8.60 15.17 -11.90
N LYS A 95 -8.16 14.88 -13.11
CA LYS A 95 -8.81 15.37 -14.33
C LYS A 95 -10.21 14.80 -14.53
N GLU A 96 -10.43 13.57 -14.10
CA GLU A 96 -11.73 12.90 -14.22
C GLU A 96 -12.70 13.27 -13.10
N ILE A 97 -12.21 13.34 -11.87
CA ILE A 97 -13.02 13.56 -10.67
C ILE A 97 -13.20 15.04 -10.39
N GLY A 98 -12.16 15.84 -10.62
CA GLY A 98 -12.10 17.24 -10.25
C GLY A 98 -11.67 17.44 -8.79
N GLY A 99 -11.27 18.66 -8.44
CA GLY A 99 -10.82 19.00 -7.09
C GLY A 99 -9.48 18.39 -6.74
N ALA A 100 -9.31 18.00 -5.48
CA ALA A 100 -8.09 17.35 -4.97
C ALA A 100 -8.47 16.02 -4.34
N PRO A 101 -8.69 14.96 -5.14
CA PRO A 101 -9.15 13.68 -4.60
C PRO A 101 -8.06 12.97 -3.78
N SER A 102 -8.48 12.29 -2.71
CA SER A 102 -7.62 11.37 -1.98
C SER A 102 -7.55 10.04 -2.74
N LEU A 103 -6.63 9.17 -2.36
CA LEU A 103 -6.58 7.83 -2.93
C LEU A 103 -7.87 7.05 -2.66
N GLU A 104 -8.50 7.28 -1.50
CA GLU A 104 -9.79 6.67 -1.19
C GLU A 104 -10.87 7.15 -2.16
N ASP A 105 -10.92 8.46 -2.45
CA ASP A 105 -11.85 9.03 -3.41
C ASP A 105 -11.66 8.40 -4.80
N ILE A 106 -10.42 8.22 -5.21
CA ILE A 106 -10.09 7.59 -6.49
C ILE A 106 -10.55 6.14 -6.52
N MET A 107 -10.30 5.39 -5.47
CA MET A 107 -10.72 3.99 -5.37
C MET A 107 -12.24 3.88 -5.45
N VAL A 108 -12.96 4.71 -4.71
CA VAL A 108 -14.42 4.74 -4.75
C VAL A 108 -14.92 5.07 -6.16
N HIS A 109 -14.30 6.03 -6.83
CA HIS A 109 -14.64 6.40 -8.20
C HIS A 109 -14.49 5.22 -9.16
N ILE A 110 -13.34 4.53 -9.12
CA ILE A 110 -13.07 3.38 -9.99
C ILE A 110 -14.06 2.25 -9.73
N GLU A 111 -14.32 1.94 -8.46
CA GLU A 111 -15.21 0.82 -8.11
C GLU A 111 -16.66 1.12 -8.45
N ARG A 112 -17.09 2.37 -8.38
CA ARG A 112 -18.46 2.76 -8.71
C ARG A 112 -18.76 2.78 -10.21
N GLU A 113 -17.78 2.97 -11.06
CA GLU A 113 -17.99 2.98 -12.52
C GLU A 113 -18.60 1.68 -13.03
N GLU A 114 -18.35 0.56 -12.37
CA GLU A 114 -18.96 -0.73 -12.75
C GLU A 114 -20.42 -0.87 -12.34
N VAL A 115 -20.88 -0.08 -11.39
CA VAL A 115 -22.24 -0.20 -10.86
C VAL A 115 -23.24 0.60 -11.69
N ILE A 116 -22.77 1.55 -12.49
CA ILE A 116 -23.63 2.37 -13.35
C ILE A 116 -23.76 1.67 -14.72
N LEU A 117 -24.75 0.83 -14.80
CA LEU A 117 -25.11 0.17 -16.05
C LEU A 117 -26.17 0.98 -16.78
#